data_a679fcb760b0c6f054394b9bb38585c1
#
_entry.id   a679fcb760b0c6f054394b9bb38585c1
#
_cell.length_a   1.000
_cell.length_b   1.000
_cell.length_c   1.000
_cell.angle_alpha   90.00
_cell.angle_beta   90.00
_cell.angle_gamma   90.00
#
_symmetry.space_group_name_H-M   'P 1'
#
loop_
_entity.id
_entity.type
_entity.pdbx_description
1 polymer ?
#
loop_
_entity_poly.entity_id
_entity_poly.type
_entity_poly.pdbx_seq_one_letter_code
_entity_poly.pdbx_strand_id
1 'polypeptide(L)'
;NKNHLNAIGITHGGYLSALIDSGAGTAAHRASGNAPCVTISLDIKFIGSSKEGDEIIGHTRILKRTKTLVFLFCKLSCDKKIITSASGIWKILEK
;
A
#
# COMPACT_ATOMS: atom_id res chain seq x y z
N ASN A 1 -15.44 -3.15 -13.84
CA ASN A 1 -16.29 -3.13 -15.02
C ASN A 1 -15.45 -3.18 -16.29
N LYS A 2 -16.09 -3.23 -17.43
CA LYS A 2 -15.39 -3.38 -18.70
C LYS A 2 -14.44 -2.25 -19.02
N ASN A 3 -14.83 -1.01 -18.77
CA ASN A 3 -13.96 0.13 -19.02
C ASN A 3 -12.72 0.09 -18.14
N HIS A 4 -12.89 -0.39 -16.95
CA HIS A 4 -11.80 -0.57 -16.01
C HIS A 4 -10.78 -1.57 -16.54
N LEU A 5 -11.27 -2.69 -17.09
CA LEU A 5 -10.41 -3.73 -17.65
C LEU A 5 -9.75 -3.33 -18.94
N ASN A 6 -10.42 -2.50 -19.73
CA ASN A 6 -9.86 -2.08 -21.02
C ASN A 6 -8.68 -1.15 -20.88
N ALA A 7 -8.58 -0.44 -19.78
CA ALA A 7 -7.44 0.41 -19.49
C ALA A 7 -6.47 -0.31 -18.55
N ILE A 8 -6.28 -1.58 -18.76
CA ILE A 8 -5.73 -2.49 -17.78
C ILE A 8 -4.33 -2.13 -17.30
N GLY A 9 -3.46 -1.70 -18.18
CA GLY A 9 -2.10 -1.38 -17.78
C GLY A 9 -2.03 -0.23 -16.81
N ILE A 10 -2.83 0.81 -17.04
CA ILE A 10 -2.83 2.02 -16.23
C ILE A 10 -3.78 1.88 -15.06
N THR A 11 -5.01 1.47 -15.33
CA THR A 11 -6.05 1.40 -14.31
C THR A 11 -5.73 0.35 -13.25
N HIS A 12 -5.23 -0.80 -13.67
CA HIS A 12 -4.87 -1.87 -12.75
C HIS A 12 -3.74 -1.44 -11.81
N GLY A 13 -2.69 -0.83 -12.36
CA GLY A 13 -1.59 -0.32 -11.56
C GLY A 13 -2.06 0.76 -10.59
N GLY A 14 -2.94 1.66 -11.04
CA GLY A 14 -3.53 2.69 -10.20
C GLY A 14 -4.35 2.11 -9.06
N TYR A 15 -5.10 1.05 -9.34
CA TYR A 15 -5.88 0.36 -8.32
C TYR A 15 -4.98 -0.26 -7.24
N LEU A 16 -3.91 -0.95 -7.66
CA LEU A 16 -2.96 -1.55 -6.72
C LEU A 16 -2.25 -0.49 -5.90
N SER A 17 -1.89 0.63 -6.52
CA SER A 17 -1.27 1.75 -5.80
C SER A 17 -2.21 2.32 -4.76
N ALA A 18 -3.50 2.45 -5.09
CA ALA A 18 -4.50 2.95 -4.15
C ALA A 18 -4.67 1.99 -2.97
N LEU A 19 -4.66 0.68 -3.22
CA LEU A 19 -4.75 -0.31 -2.14
C LEU A 19 -3.55 -0.21 -1.21
N ILE A 20 -2.36 -0.07 -1.76
CA ILE A 20 -1.12 0.09 -1.00
C ILE A 20 -1.19 1.35 -0.14
N ASP A 21 -1.53 2.48 -0.75
CA ASP A 21 -1.56 3.76 -0.04
C ASP A 21 -2.59 3.73 1.10
N SER A 22 -3.77 3.19 0.83
CA SER A 22 -4.83 3.10 1.82
C SER A 22 -4.44 2.17 2.98
N GLY A 23 -3.92 0.98 2.67
CA GLY A 23 -3.54 0.01 3.68
C GLY A 23 -2.34 0.48 4.50
N ALA A 24 -1.34 1.02 3.82
CA ALA A 24 -0.14 1.52 4.48
C ALA A 24 -0.44 2.75 5.33
N GLY A 25 -1.26 3.66 4.82
CA GLY A 25 -1.67 4.84 5.58
C GLY A 25 -2.44 4.47 6.85
N THR A 26 -3.32 3.46 6.76
CA THR A 26 -4.04 2.96 7.92
C THR A 26 -3.08 2.37 8.95
N ALA A 27 -2.10 1.59 8.49
CA ALA A 27 -1.11 1.00 9.39
C ALA A 27 -0.25 2.06 10.07
N ALA A 28 0.15 3.09 9.32
CA ALA A 28 0.92 4.20 9.89
C ALA A 28 0.10 4.94 10.95
N HIS A 29 -1.17 5.18 10.66
CA HIS A 29 -2.07 5.83 11.60
C HIS A 29 -2.16 5.04 12.92
N ARG A 30 -2.34 3.73 12.83
CA ARG A 30 -2.40 2.87 14.02
C ARG A 30 -1.08 2.84 14.77
N ALA A 31 0.04 2.72 14.05
CA ALA A 31 1.36 2.66 14.66
C ALA A 31 1.72 3.95 15.39
N SER A 32 1.16 5.07 14.98
CA SER A 32 1.42 6.38 15.60
C SER A 32 0.51 6.68 16.78
N GLY A 33 -0.32 5.73 17.21
CA GLY A 33 -1.27 5.96 18.28
C GLY A 33 -2.49 6.74 17.81
N ASN A 34 -2.89 6.50 16.58
CA ASN A 34 -4.03 7.15 15.92
C ASN A 34 -3.82 8.65 15.69
N ALA A 35 -2.57 9.06 15.51
CA ALA A 35 -2.26 10.42 15.10
C ALA A 35 -2.40 10.56 13.59
N PRO A 36 -2.71 11.75 13.08
CA PRO A 36 -2.71 11.98 11.64
C PRO A 36 -1.31 11.77 11.07
N CYS A 37 -1.25 11.15 9.90
CA CYS A 37 0.01 10.91 9.22
C CYS A 37 -0.11 11.34 7.77
N VAL A 38 0.99 11.83 7.22
CA VAL A 38 1.08 12.16 5.79
C VAL A 38 2.19 11.36 5.16
N THR A 39 1.98 10.96 3.92
CA THR A 39 2.97 10.20 3.16
C THR A 39 4.11 11.12 2.75
N ILE A 40 5.34 10.75 3.12
CA ILE A 40 6.53 11.46 2.66
C ILE A 40 7.08 10.79 1.41
N SER A 41 7.17 9.48 1.44
CA SER A 41 7.77 8.71 0.37
C SER A 41 7.03 7.38 0.25
N LEU A 42 6.80 6.95 -0.97
CA LEU A 42 6.18 5.66 -1.22
C LEU A 42 6.79 5.09 -2.50
N ASP A 43 7.51 3.98 -2.37
CA ASP A 43 8.12 3.29 -3.48
C ASP A 43 7.35 2.00 -3.72
N ILE A 44 6.74 1.89 -4.89
CA ILE A 44 5.90 0.74 -5.24
C ILE A 44 6.53 -0.01 -6.40
N LYS A 45 6.62 -1.32 -6.28
CA LYS A 45 7.12 -2.20 -7.33
C LYS A 45 6.03 -3.18 -7.74
N PHE A 46 5.72 -3.17 -9.03
CA PHE A 46 4.74 -4.10 -9.60
C PHE A 46 5.49 -5.32 -10.10
N ILE A 47 5.27 -6.45 -9.46
CA ILE A 47 6.07 -7.66 -9.67
C ILE A 47 5.33 -8.69 -10.51
N GLY A 48 4.04 -8.85 -10.24
CA GLY A 48 3.22 -9.82 -10.93
C GLY A 48 1.93 -9.19 -11.41
N SER A 49 0.99 -10.01 -11.81
CA SER A 49 -0.29 -9.55 -12.31
C SER A 49 -1.43 -10.28 -11.62
N SER A 50 -2.58 -9.65 -11.63
CA SER A 50 -3.83 -10.26 -11.18
C SER A 50 -4.90 -10.01 -12.23
N LYS A 51 -6.00 -10.73 -12.12
CA LYS A 51 -7.14 -10.62 -13.04
C LYS A 51 -8.35 -10.16 -12.27
N GLU A 52 -9.37 -9.74 -13.00
CA GLU A 52 -10.66 -9.47 -12.38
C GLU A 52 -11.17 -10.72 -11.66
N GLY A 53 -11.64 -10.55 -10.47
CA GLY A 53 -12.13 -11.66 -9.65
C GLY A 53 -11.08 -12.30 -8.76
N ASP A 54 -9.81 -11.99 -8.97
CA ASP A 54 -8.76 -12.49 -8.09
C ASP A 54 -8.87 -11.86 -6.72
N GLU A 55 -8.65 -12.67 -5.70
CA GLU A 55 -8.61 -12.18 -4.33
C GLU A 55 -7.23 -11.64 -4.04
N ILE A 56 -7.15 -10.38 -3.66
CA ILE A 56 -5.88 -9.73 -3.33
C ILE A 56 -5.78 -9.58 -1.83
N ILE A 57 -4.70 -10.10 -1.28
CA ILE A 57 -4.45 -10.07 0.16
C ILE A 57 -3.30 -9.12 0.43
N GLY A 58 -3.53 -8.15 1.31
CA GLY A 58 -2.51 -7.20 1.71
C GLY A 58 -1.89 -7.57 3.04
N HIS A 59 -0.59 -7.40 3.14
CA HIS A 59 0.15 -7.56 4.38
C HIS A 59 1.00 -6.34 4.61
N THR A 60 0.95 -5.78 5.79
CA THR A 60 1.71 -4.59 6.15
C THR A 60 2.52 -4.87 7.40
N ARG A 61 3.77 -4.42 7.38
CA ARG A 61 4.67 -4.56 8.53
C ARG A 61 5.33 -3.24 8.83
N ILE A 62 5.29 -2.83 10.09
CA ILE A 62 5.99 -1.65 10.56
C ILE A 62 7.46 -2.03 10.75
N LEU A 63 8.34 -1.37 10.01
CA LEU A 63 9.77 -1.63 10.10
C LEU A 63 10.38 -0.85 11.25
N LYS A 64 9.94 0.39 11.44
CA LYS A 64 10.44 1.24 12.50
C LYS A 64 9.48 2.39 12.72
N ARG A 65 9.28 2.76 13.96
CA ARG A 65 8.56 3.97 14.30
C ARG A 65 9.45 4.84 15.17
N THR A 66 9.64 6.07 14.75
CA THR A 66 10.33 7.07 15.56
C THR A 66 9.29 8.03 16.14
N LYS A 67 9.74 9.06 16.81
CA LYS A 67 8.84 10.05 17.40
C LYS A 67 8.00 10.76 16.33
N THR A 68 8.55 10.94 15.14
CA THR A 68 7.91 11.71 14.07
C THR A 68 7.67 10.96 12.79
N LEU A 69 8.22 9.75 12.64
CA LEU A 69 8.16 9.00 11.39
C LEU A 69 7.74 7.56 11.60
N VAL A 70 7.07 7.02 10.60
CA VAL A 70 6.77 5.58 10.53
C VAL A 70 7.36 5.05 9.23
N PHE A 71 8.18 4.01 9.33
CA PHE A 71 8.75 3.29 8.20
C PHE A 71 8.01 1.96 8.10
N LEU A 72 7.44 1.67 6.94
CA LEU A 72 6.72 0.42 6.80
C LEU A 72 6.93 -0.22 5.45
N PHE A 73 6.65 -1.50 5.42
CA PHE A 73 6.65 -2.32 4.22
C PHE A 73 5.27 -2.92 4.05
N CYS A 74 4.82 -2.98 2.81
CA CYS A 74 3.52 -3.54 2.46
C CYS A 74 3.67 -4.41 1.22
N LYS A 75 2.91 -5.50 1.16
CA LYS A 75 2.87 -6.32 -0.04
C LYS A 75 1.45 -6.74 -0.33
N LEU A 76 1.15 -6.91 -1.62
CA LEU A 76 -0.09 -7.47 -2.08
C LEU A 76 0.21 -8.82 -2.72
N SER A 77 -0.61 -9.81 -2.40
CA SER A 77 -0.46 -11.17 -2.91
C SER A 77 -1.76 -11.63 -3.57
N CYS A 78 -1.62 -12.52 -4.54
CA CYS A 78 -2.72 -13.19 -5.20
C CYS A 78 -2.31 -14.63 -5.40
N ASP A 79 -3.14 -15.60 -4.96
CA ASP A 79 -2.82 -17.03 -5.04
C ASP A 79 -1.44 -17.35 -4.48
N LYS A 80 -1.11 -16.78 -3.33
CA LYS A 80 0.17 -16.98 -2.64
C LYS A 80 1.38 -16.44 -3.39
N LYS A 81 1.16 -15.67 -4.46
CA LYS A 81 2.24 -15.01 -5.19
C LYS A 81 2.21 -13.53 -4.91
N ILE A 82 3.38 -12.95 -4.66
CA ILE A 82 3.49 -11.50 -4.46
C ILE A 82 3.35 -10.82 -5.81
N ILE A 83 2.39 -9.92 -5.92
CA ILE A 83 2.17 -9.16 -7.15
C ILE A 83 2.63 -7.71 -7.03
N THR A 84 2.71 -7.19 -5.82
CA THR A 84 3.14 -5.81 -5.58
C THR A 84 3.84 -5.75 -4.24
N SER A 85 4.92 -4.99 -4.18
CA SER A 85 5.57 -4.69 -2.91
C SER A 85 5.79 -3.19 -2.83
N ALA A 86 5.81 -2.67 -1.62
CA ALA A 86 6.00 -1.26 -1.40
C ALA A 86 6.70 -1.01 -0.08
N SER A 87 7.50 0.04 -0.05
CA SER A 87 8.03 0.56 1.20
C SER A 87 7.77 2.05 1.23
N GLY A 88 7.57 2.58 2.42
CA GLY A 88 7.23 3.98 2.53
C GLY A 88 7.57 4.57 3.87
N ILE A 89 7.50 5.88 3.90
CA ILE A 89 7.75 6.68 5.09
C ILE A 89 6.59 7.63 5.27
N TRP A 90 6.04 7.66 6.46
CA TRP A 90 4.96 8.57 6.83
C TRP A 90 5.42 9.48 7.94
N LYS A 91 5.05 10.74 7.83
CA LYS A 91 5.31 11.71 8.89
C LYS A 91 4.11 11.76 9.82
N ILE A 92 4.37 11.66 11.12
CA ILE A 92 3.35 11.78 12.16
C ILE A 92 3.16 13.27 12.44
N LEU A 93 1.92 13.72 12.30
CA LEU A 93 1.58 15.09 12.56
C LEU A 93 1.13 15.23 14.03
N GLU A 94 1.35 16.39 14.60
CA GLU A 94 0.85 16.67 15.93
C GLU A 94 -0.68 16.74 15.92
N LYS A 95 -1.28 16.23 16.95
CA LYS A 95 -2.73 16.31 17.11
C LYS A 95 -3.18 17.73 17.45
#